data_66e7f244b78e82a767add695f6f09d90
#
_entry.id   66e7f244b78e82a767add695f6f09d90
#
_cell.length_a   1.000
_cell.length_b   1.000
_cell.length_c   1.000
_cell.angle_alpha   90.00
_cell.angle_beta   90.00
_cell.angle_gamma   90.00
#
_symmetry.space_group_name_H-M   'P 1'
#
loop_
_entity.id
_entity.type
_entity.pdbx_description
1 polymer ?
#
loop_
_entity_poly.entity_id
_entity_poly.type
_entity_poly.pdbx_seq_one_letter_code
_entity_poly.pdbx_strand_id
1 'polypeptide(L)'
;MPTSLPTYDDVLSAAQRLEDVAHKTPILHGTPIDQKVGADVVFKCENLQRINAFKFRGAWNAISQLSESDRAMGVITHSSGNHAQAVALAGDLVDIETTIVMPENAPATKLAGTKRYATRVITYDPTNTKREALCQSLIAKKGYLLIPPFDHPHI
;
A
#
# COMPACT_ATOMS: atom_id res chain seq x y z
N MET A 1 7.82 -1.63 16.41
CA MET A 1 6.77 -2.66 16.23
C MET A 1 5.50 -2.11 16.84
N PRO A 2 4.31 -2.37 16.31
CA PRO A 2 3.08 -1.97 16.98
C PRO A 2 3.05 -2.64 18.36
N THR A 3 2.70 -1.87 19.37
CA THR A 3 2.64 -2.33 20.79
C THR A 3 1.43 -3.22 21.06
N SER A 4 0.47 -3.31 20.14
CA SER A 4 -0.73 -4.14 20.20
C SER A 4 -1.13 -4.64 18.82
N LEU A 5 -1.79 -5.79 18.78
CA LEU A 5 -2.47 -6.29 17.59
C LEU A 5 -3.70 -5.42 17.29
N PRO A 6 -4.08 -5.26 16.02
CA PRO A 6 -5.30 -4.54 15.67
C PRO A 6 -6.54 -5.26 16.25
N THR A 7 -7.49 -4.46 16.71
CA THR A 7 -8.77 -4.91 17.24
C THR A 7 -9.86 -4.89 16.16
N TYR A 8 -11.04 -5.43 16.49
CA TYR A 8 -12.19 -5.33 15.58
C TYR A 8 -12.65 -3.87 15.38
N ASP A 9 -12.52 -3.02 16.41
CA ASP A 9 -12.87 -1.60 16.31
C ASP A 9 -11.92 -0.84 15.37
N ASP A 10 -10.65 -1.24 15.30
CA ASP A 10 -9.70 -0.72 14.30
C ASP A 10 -10.14 -1.08 12.88
N VAL A 11 -10.65 -2.32 12.69
CA VAL A 11 -11.19 -2.76 11.39
C VAL A 11 -12.45 -1.98 11.01
N LEU A 12 -13.36 -1.74 11.95
CA LEU A 12 -14.56 -0.92 11.71
C LEU A 12 -14.20 0.51 11.34
N SER A 13 -13.26 1.11 12.06
CA SER A 13 -12.77 2.45 11.77
C SER A 13 -12.09 2.54 10.39
N ALA A 14 -11.32 1.51 10.01
CA ALA A 14 -10.74 1.41 8.68
C ALA A 14 -11.80 1.25 7.59
N ALA A 15 -12.87 0.47 7.85
CA ALA A 15 -13.97 0.29 6.93
C ALA A 15 -14.68 1.62 6.61
N GLN A 16 -14.90 2.47 7.61
CA GLN A 16 -15.47 3.81 7.43
C GLN A 16 -14.58 4.69 6.53
N ARG A 17 -13.26 4.69 6.76
CA ARG A 17 -12.32 5.44 5.91
C ARG A 17 -12.23 4.93 4.47
N LEU A 18 -12.54 3.66 4.25
CA LEU A 18 -12.53 3.01 2.94
C LEU A 18 -13.85 3.16 2.17
N GLU A 19 -14.91 3.62 2.84
CA GLU A 19 -16.23 3.83 2.23
C GLU A 19 -16.11 4.78 1.03
N ASP A 20 -16.79 4.46 -0.06
CA ASP A 20 -16.79 5.18 -1.34
C ASP A 20 -15.42 5.30 -2.05
N VAL A 21 -14.33 4.88 -1.45
CA VAL A 21 -12.98 4.95 -2.03
C VAL A 21 -12.49 3.58 -2.49
N ALA A 22 -12.60 2.56 -1.67
CA ALA A 22 -12.24 1.21 -2.06
C ALA A 22 -13.40 0.52 -2.79
N HIS A 23 -13.07 -0.33 -3.78
CA HIS A 23 -14.09 -1.13 -4.43
C HIS A 23 -14.68 -2.15 -3.44
N LYS A 24 -16.00 -2.29 -3.44
CA LYS A 24 -16.69 -3.37 -2.75
C LYS A 24 -16.56 -4.66 -3.57
N THR A 25 -15.43 -5.34 -3.39
CA THR A 25 -15.09 -6.51 -4.19
C THR A 25 -16.03 -7.69 -3.92
N PRO A 26 -16.39 -8.50 -4.92
CA PRO A 26 -17.30 -9.62 -4.77
C PRO A 26 -16.68 -10.75 -3.93
N ILE A 27 -17.55 -11.61 -3.44
CA ILE A 27 -17.22 -12.87 -2.79
C ILE A 27 -17.75 -14.00 -3.68
N LEU A 28 -16.88 -14.96 -4.02
CA LEU A 28 -17.25 -16.16 -4.78
C LEU A 28 -17.40 -17.34 -3.84
N HIS A 29 -18.43 -18.15 -4.07
CA HIS A 29 -18.76 -19.36 -3.32
C HIS A 29 -18.95 -20.54 -4.26
N GLY A 30 -19.10 -21.74 -3.70
CA GLY A 30 -19.54 -22.93 -4.41
C GLY A 30 -18.56 -23.42 -5.46
N THR A 31 -17.30 -23.39 -5.13
CA THR A 31 -16.24 -23.85 -6.04
C THR A 31 -16.00 -25.36 -5.88
N PRO A 32 -15.46 -26.07 -6.92
CA PRO A 32 -15.07 -27.47 -6.79
C PRO A 32 -14.05 -27.76 -5.65
N ILE A 33 -13.44 -26.72 -5.11
CA ILE A 33 -12.49 -26.85 -4.00
C ILE A 33 -13.19 -27.22 -2.70
N ASP A 34 -14.45 -26.80 -2.51
CA ASP A 34 -15.26 -27.13 -1.31
C ASP A 34 -15.34 -28.64 -1.11
N GLN A 35 -15.58 -29.37 -2.20
CA GLN A 35 -15.66 -30.84 -2.19
C GLN A 35 -14.32 -31.47 -1.83
N LYS A 36 -13.20 -30.86 -2.26
CA LYS A 36 -11.85 -31.38 -1.99
C LYS A 36 -11.42 -31.21 -0.54
N VAL A 37 -11.81 -30.10 0.08
CA VAL A 37 -11.37 -29.75 1.44
C VAL A 37 -12.42 -30.09 2.50
N GLY A 38 -13.66 -30.41 2.11
CA GLY A 38 -14.75 -30.72 3.02
C GLY A 38 -15.24 -29.52 3.85
N ALA A 39 -15.14 -28.30 3.30
CA ALA A 39 -15.54 -27.07 3.96
C ALA A 39 -16.05 -26.04 2.94
N ASP A 40 -16.88 -25.10 3.38
CA ASP A 40 -17.29 -23.97 2.56
C ASP A 40 -16.11 -23.00 2.39
N VAL A 41 -15.62 -22.87 1.16
CA VAL A 41 -14.53 -21.96 0.81
C VAL A 41 -15.09 -20.71 0.14
N VAL A 42 -14.70 -19.56 0.63
CA VAL A 42 -15.05 -18.27 0.07
C VAL A 42 -13.83 -17.52 -0.42
N PHE A 43 -13.94 -16.92 -1.61
CA PHE A 43 -12.88 -16.10 -2.20
C PHE A 43 -13.28 -14.64 -2.19
N LYS A 44 -12.63 -13.80 -1.38
CA LYS A 44 -12.72 -12.35 -1.45
C LYS A 44 -11.88 -11.85 -2.63
N CYS A 45 -12.51 -11.38 -3.70
CA CYS A 45 -11.86 -11.08 -4.98
C CYS A 45 -11.07 -9.77 -4.97
N GLU A 46 -10.02 -9.67 -4.17
CA GLU A 46 -9.18 -8.46 -4.07
C GLU A 46 -8.30 -8.20 -5.32
N ASN A 47 -8.25 -9.13 -6.26
CA ASN A 47 -7.76 -8.89 -7.62
C ASN A 47 -8.64 -7.91 -8.41
N LEU A 48 -9.86 -7.62 -7.95
CA LEU A 48 -10.77 -6.61 -8.50
C LEU A 48 -10.75 -5.29 -7.72
N GLN A 49 -9.90 -5.17 -6.70
CA GLN A 49 -9.67 -3.93 -5.98
C GLN A 49 -8.89 -2.93 -6.86
N ARG A 50 -8.89 -1.64 -6.47
CA ARG A 50 -8.00 -0.63 -7.07
C ARG A 50 -6.57 -1.17 -7.11
N ILE A 51 -5.83 -0.84 -8.15
CA ILE A 51 -4.48 -1.37 -8.45
C ILE A 51 -4.44 -2.91 -8.58
N ASN A 52 -5.60 -3.56 -8.69
CA ASN A 52 -5.79 -5.01 -8.75
C ASN A 52 -5.18 -5.77 -7.56
N ALA A 53 -5.18 -5.17 -6.37
CA ALA A 53 -4.63 -5.79 -5.16
C ALA A 53 -5.19 -5.20 -3.86
N PHE A 54 -5.28 -6.06 -2.83
CA PHE A 54 -5.75 -5.69 -1.49
C PHE A 54 -4.92 -4.57 -0.83
N LYS A 55 -3.68 -4.36 -1.25
CA LYS A 55 -2.75 -3.37 -0.67
C LYS A 55 -3.28 -1.94 -0.68
N PHE A 56 -4.20 -1.62 -1.58
CA PHE A 56 -4.84 -0.31 -1.61
C PHE A 56 -5.57 0.01 -0.30
N ARG A 57 -6.19 -0.99 0.33
CA ARG A 57 -6.93 -0.79 1.59
C ARG A 57 -6.03 -0.25 2.71
N GLY A 58 -4.90 -0.92 2.98
CA GLY A 58 -3.96 -0.46 4.00
C GLY A 58 -3.29 0.86 3.64
N ALA A 59 -2.85 1.04 2.39
CA ALA A 59 -2.26 2.30 1.96
C ALA A 59 -3.21 3.49 2.13
N TRP A 60 -4.46 3.34 1.71
CA TRP A 60 -5.50 4.37 1.92
C TRP A 60 -5.77 4.60 3.40
N ASN A 61 -5.96 3.52 4.17
CA ASN A 61 -6.20 3.62 5.61
C ASN A 61 -5.09 4.38 6.33
N ALA A 62 -3.83 4.18 5.96
CA ALA A 62 -2.70 4.89 6.56
C ALA A 62 -2.65 6.36 6.11
N ILE A 63 -2.76 6.63 4.80
CA ILE A 63 -2.57 7.97 4.23
C ILE A 63 -3.73 8.90 4.55
N SER A 64 -4.97 8.39 4.56
CA SER A 64 -6.17 9.20 4.85
C SER A 64 -6.21 9.78 6.26
N GLN A 65 -5.47 9.17 7.20
CA GLN A 65 -5.38 9.59 8.60
C GLN A 65 -4.27 10.60 8.88
N LEU A 66 -3.43 10.93 7.90
CA LEU A 66 -2.35 11.89 8.10
C LEU A 66 -2.90 13.28 8.43
N SER A 67 -2.29 13.93 9.42
CA SER A 67 -2.58 15.32 9.76
C SER A 67 -2.17 16.25 8.60
N GLU A 68 -2.64 17.48 8.62
CA GLU A 68 -2.28 18.48 7.60
C GLU A 68 -0.77 18.75 7.58
N SER A 69 -0.13 18.81 8.75
CA SER A 69 1.33 18.92 8.87
C SER A 69 2.07 17.71 8.30
N ASP A 70 1.55 16.50 8.54
CA ASP A 70 2.14 15.27 8.01
C ASP A 70 2.00 15.19 6.48
N ARG A 71 0.86 15.60 5.93
CA ARG A 71 0.63 15.67 4.47
C ARG A 71 1.62 16.61 3.79
N ALA A 72 1.90 17.77 4.42
CA ALA A 72 2.86 18.74 3.91
C ALA A 72 4.30 18.20 3.86
N MET A 73 4.64 17.21 4.68
CA MET A 73 5.94 16.52 4.66
C MET A 73 6.09 15.58 3.46
N GLY A 74 4.98 15.10 2.91
CA GLY A 74 4.97 14.04 1.92
C GLY A 74 5.24 12.64 2.48
N VAL A 75 4.99 11.62 1.68
CA VAL A 75 5.17 10.22 2.08
C VAL A 75 6.22 9.52 1.24
N ILE A 76 6.88 8.53 1.83
CA ILE A 76 7.84 7.67 1.16
C ILE A 76 7.55 6.20 1.46
N THR A 77 7.76 5.32 0.48
CA THR A 77 7.81 3.88 0.70
C THR A 77 8.86 3.21 -0.17
N HIS A 78 9.22 1.98 0.18
CA HIS A 78 10.07 1.11 -0.62
C HIS A 78 9.31 -0.15 -1.01
N SER A 79 9.08 -0.35 -2.28
CA SER A 79 8.42 -1.55 -2.80
C SER A 79 8.55 -1.62 -4.32
N SER A 80 8.73 -2.81 -4.86
CA SER A 80 8.70 -3.07 -6.31
C SER A 80 7.37 -3.67 -6.79
N GLY A 81 6.33 -3.67 -5.96
CA GLY A 81 5.09 -4.39 -6.23
C GLY A 81 3.81 -3.61 -5.92
N ASN A 82 2.82 -4.36 -5.46
CA ASN A 82 1.47 -3.83 -5.24
C ASN A 82 1.42 -2.71 -4.18
N HIS A 83 2.30 -2.74 -3.17
CA HIS A 83 2.33 -1.68 -2.17
C HIS A 83 2.82 -0.34 -2.74
N ALA A 84 3.81 -0.37 -3.65
CA ALA A 84 4.26 0.83 -4.37
C ALA A 84 3.11 1.51 -5.10
N GLN A 85 2.35 0.74 -5.89
CA GLN A 85 1.20 1.26 -6.63
C GLN A 85 0.07 1.73 -5.70
N ALA A 86 -0.14 1.03 -4.59
CA ALA A 86 -1.17 1.39 -3.61
C ALA A 86 -0.88 2.75 -2.94
N VAL A 87 0.35 2.95 -2.49
CA VAL A 87 0.80 4.22 -1.87
C VAL A 87 0.78 5.34 -2.89
N ALA A 88 1.25 5.09 -4.13
CA ALA A 88 1.22 6.07 -5.21
C ALA A 88 -0.21 6.53 -5.52
N LEU A 89 -1.16 5.59 -5.69
CA LEU A 89 -2.57 5.95 -5.92
C LEU A 89 -3.20 6.65 -4.71
N ALA A 90 -2.94 6.16 -3.50
CA ALA A 90 -3.54 6.76 -2.31
C ALA A 90 -3.06 8.20 -2.09
N GLY A 91 -1.77 8.47 -2.33
CA GLY A 91 -1.22 9.84 -2.27
C GLY A 91 -1.76 10.75 -3.37
N ASP A 92 -1.88 10.25 -4.59
CA ASP A 92 -2.47 10.97 -5.74
C ASP A 92 -3.92 11.40 -5.48
N LEU A 93 -4.72 10.52 -4.86
CA LEU A 93 -6.13 10.81 -4.53
C LEU A 93 -6.33 11.93 -3.49
N VAL A 94 -5.32 12.23 -2.68
CA VAL A 94 -5.36 13.26 -1.64
C VAL A 94 -4.31 14.35 -1.83
N ASP A 95 -3.71 14.43 -3.01
CA ASP A 95 -2.73 15.42 -3.43
C ASP A 95 -1.52 15.54 -2.47
N ILE A 96 -0.97 14.38 -2.07
CA ILE A 96 0.23 14.32 -1.23
C ILE A 96 1.45 13.94 -2.08
N GLU A 97 2.57 14.69 -1.90
CA GLU A 97 3.84 14.32 -2.51
C GLU A 97 4.24 12.90 -2.10
N THR A 98 4.33 12.01 -3.09
CA THR A 98 4.63 10.60 -2.86
C THR A 98 5.96 10.23 -3.51
N THR A 99 6.85 9.64 -2.74
CA THR A 99 8.15 9.11 -3.21
C THR A 99 8.19 7.59 -3.06
N ILE A 100 8.49 6.90 -4.15
CA ILE A 100 8.58 5.43 -4.17
C ILE A 100 10.03 5.01 -4.49
N VAL A 101 10.65 4.26 -3.60
CA VAL A 101 11.97 3.67 -3.79
C VAL A 101 11.81 2.27 -4.37
N MET A 102 12.32 2.05 -5.59
CA MET A 102 12.22 0.79 -6.34
C MET A 102 13.60 0.33 -6.81
N PRO A 103 13.88 -0.99 -6.85
CA PRO A 103 15.10 -1.46 -7.48
C PRO A 103 15.04 -1.22 -9.00
N GLU A 104 16.18 -0.89 -9.61
CA GLU A 104 16.26 -0.63 -11.07
C GLU A 104 15.90 -1.85 -11.93
N ASN A 105 16.08 -3.06 -11.39
CA ASN A 105 15.67 -4.32 -12.02
C ASN A 105 14.19 -4.68 -11.77
N ALA A 106 13.39 -3.77 -11.24
CA ALA A 106 11.95 -4.00 -11.08
C ALA A 106 11.30 -4.27 -12.46
N PRO A 107 10.31 -5.18 -12.53
CA PRO A 107 9.60 -5.44 -13.78
C PRO A 107 9.03 -4.15 -14.39
N ALA A 108 9.22 -3.95 -15.69
CA ALA A 108 8.80 -2.73 -16.41
C ALA A 108 7.30 -2.42 -16.20
N THR A 109 6.46 -3.45 -16.15
CA THR A 109 5.02 -3.32 -15.89
C THR A 109 4.72 -2.74 -14.50
N LYS A 110 5.51 -3.11 -13.47
CA LYS A 110 5.36 -2.60 -12.10
C LYS A 110 5.84 -1.15 -12.01
N LEU A 111 6.95 -0.83 -12.65
CA LEU A 111 7.46 0.53 -12.73
C LEU A 111 6.47 1.46 -13.46
N ALA A 112 5.96 1.03 -14.61
CA ALA A 112 4.95 1.78 -15.36
C ALA A 112 3.65 1.94 -14.56
N GLY A 113 3.19 0.90 -13.87
CA GLY A 113 2.01 0.93 -13.01
C GLY A 113 2.16 1.93 -11.85
N THR A 114 3.36 2.06 -11.28
CA THR A 114 3.64 3.04 -10.21
C THR A 114 3.71 4.46 -10.78
N LYS A 115 4.41 4.67 -11.90
CA LYS A 115 4.54 5.98 -12.56
C LYS A 115 3.23 6.53 -13.15
N ARG A 116 2.18 5.72 -13.20
CA ARG A 116 0.85 6.13 -13.68
C ARG A 116 0.23 7.23 -12.81
N TYR A 117 0.58 7.30 -11.55
CA TYR A 117 0.09 8.26 -10.58
C TYR A 117 1.09 9.39 -10.38
N ALA A 118 0.67 10.53 -9.87
CA ALA A 118 1.52 11.69 -9.61
C ALA A 118 2.53 11.38 -8.47
N THR A 119 3.55 10.59 -8.79
CA THR A 119 4.53 10.09 -7.83
C THR A 119 5.96 10.21 -8.35
N ARG A 120 6.89 10.46 -7.44
CA ARG A 120 8.33 10.45 -7.70
C ARG A 120 8.87 9.05 -7.50
N VAL A 121 9.45 8.45 -8.53
CA VAL A 121 10.12 7.15 -8.41
C VAL A 121 11.63 7.35 -8.39
N ILE A 122 12.27 6.85 -7.34
CA ILE A 122 13.72 6.81 -7.17
C ILE A 122 14.16 5.35 -7.31
N THR A 123 14.98 5.08 -8.31
CA THR A 123 15.52 3.73 -8.53
C THR A 123 16.89 3.58 -7.86
N TYR A 124 17.23 2.37 -7.46
CA TYR A 124 18.52 2.03 -6.86
C TYR A 124 19.03 0.69 -7.36
N ASP A 125 20.34 0.52 -7.38
CA ASP A 125 21.00 -0.76 -7.66
C ASP A 125 20.95 -1.66 -6.41
N PRO A 126 20.22 -2.77 -6.44
CA PRO A 126 20.08 -3.66 -5.27
C PRO A 126 21.37 -4.43 -4.92
N THR A 127 22.37 -4.42 -5.79
CA THR A 127 23.68 -5.03 -5.51
C THR A 127 24.55 -4.16 -4.59
N ASN A 128 24.36 -2.85 -4.64
CA ASN A 128 25.19 -1.86 -3.94
C ASN A 128 24.47 -1.13 -2.82
N THR A 129 23.13 -1.15 -2.82
CA THR A 129 22.33 -0.32 -1.90
C THR A 129 21.22 -1.14 -1.26
N LYS A 130 21.09 -1.02 0.07
CA LYS A 130 19.92 -1.54 0.79
C LYS A 130 18.78 -0.52 0.70
N ARG A 131 17.59 -0.96 0.27
CA ARG A 131 16.41 -0.10 0.09
C ARG A 131 16.02 0.65 1.36
N GLU A 132 16.14 -0.01 2.52
CA GLU A 132 15.83 0.58 3.82
C GLU A 132 16.79 1.73 4.15
N ALA A 133 18.09 1.55 3.91
CA ALA A 133 19.10 2.57 4.14
C ALA A 133 18.89 3.79 3.23
N LEU A 134 18.54 3.57 1.96
CA LEU A 134 18.22 4.66 1.04
C LEU A 134 16.98 5.41 1.50
N CYS A 135 15.90 4.70 1.87
CA CYS A 135 14.70 5.32 2.44
C CYS A 135 15.02 6.18 3.66
N GLN A 136 15.77 5.65 4.63
CA GLN A 136 16.16 6.38 5.83
C GLN A 136 16.98 7.65 5.51
N SER A 137 17.89 7.55 4.54
CA SER A 137 18.64 8.72 4.09
C SER A 137 17.76 9.81 3.49
N LEU A 138 16.74 9.42 2.71
CA LEU A 138 15.78 10.35 2.11
C LEU A 138 14.87 10.97 3.17
N ILE A 139 14.41 10.18 4.13
CA ILE A 139 13.63 10.66 5.28
C ILE A 139 14.42 11.70 6.06
N ALA A 140 15.68 11.41 6.40
CA ALA A 140 16.53 12.33 7.14
C ALA A 140 16.78 13.67 6.40
N LYS A 141 16.81 13.64 5.05
CA LYS A 141 17.05 14.82 4.21
C LYS A 141 15.81 15.66 3.93
N LYS A 142 14.64 15.02 3.83
CA LYS A 142 13.41 15.63 3.31
C LYS A 142 12.26 15.68 4.31
N GLY A 143 12.37 14.90 5.40
CA GLY A 143 11.32 14.82 6.41
C GLY A 143 10.14 13.91 6.04
N TYR A 144 10.20 13.15 4.95
CA TYR A 144 9.12 12.27 4.52
C TYR A 144 8.64 11.31 5.60
N LEU A 145 7.33 11.03 5.61
CA LEU A 145 6.75 9.98 6.44
C LEU A 145 6.83 8.62 5.75
N LEU A 146 7.34 7.62 6.44
CA LEU A 146 7.41 6.26 5.92
C LEU A 146 6.03 5.58 5.99
N ILE A 147 5.55 5.10 4.85
CA ILE A 147 4.41 4.17 4.77
C ILE A 147 4.98 2.77 4.48
N PRO A 148 5.22 1.94 5.51
CA PRO A 148 5.88 0.65 5.33
C PRO A 148 4.95 -0.38 4.66
N PRO A 149 5.49 -1.41 3.98
CA PRO A 149 4.66 -2.39 3.29
C PRO A 149 4.00 -3.44 4.20
N PHE A 150 4.35 -3.48 5.49
CA PHE A 150 3.87 -4.43 6.51
C PHE A 150 4.19 -3.93 7.93
N ASP A 151 3.71 -4.62 8.94
CA ASP A 151 3.98 -4.40 10.37
C ASP A 151 3.76 -2.93 10.82
N HIS A 152 2.62 -2.38 10.43
CA HIS A 152 2.21 -1.04 10.79
C HIS A 152 0.73 -1.04 11.24
N PRO A 153 0.35 -0.31 12.29
CA PRO A 153 -1.01 -0.36 12.84
C PRO A 153 -2.11 0.04 11.85
N HIS A 154 -1.76 0.79 10.81
CA HIS A 154 -2.72 1.27 9.81
C HIS A 154 -2.61 0.60 8.43
N ILE A 155 -1.74 -0.43 8.28
CA ILE A 155 -1.52 -1.15 7.02
C ILE A 155 -2.15 -2.54 7.05
#